data_c527da88154929f5168b9adfa0ae80f6
#
_entry.id   c527da88154929f5168b9adfa0ae80f6
#
_cell.length_a   1.000
_cell.length_b   1.000
_cell.length_c   1.000
_cell.angle_alpha   90.00
_cell.angle_beta   90.00
_cell.angle_gamma   90.00
#
_symmetry.space_group_name_H-M   'P 1'
#
loop_
_entity.id
_entity.type
_entity.pdbx_description
1 polymer ?
#
loop_
_entity_poly.entity_id
_entity_poly.type
_entity_poly.pdbx_seq_one_letter_code
_entity_poly.pdbx_strand_id
1 'polypeptide(L)'
;PYIDSTHFLTIRSVKLNCDGALGSRGAWLLEPYTDRPDFSGMATYSMDTVLKVSRDALNAGFQVCSHAIGDRANKEILDRYEIAFKENPTKAKEHRFRIEHAQHLHPNDIQRFAQMGVI
;
A
#
# COMPACT_ATOMS: atom_id res chain seq x y z
N PRO A 1 17.88 -0.06 -4.42
CA PRO A 1 17.87 1.37 -4.72
C PRO A 1 18.99 1.76 -5.68
N TYR A 2 18.72 2.73 -6.53
CA TYR A 2 19.73 3.30 -7.40
C TYR A 2 20.28 4.59 -6.79
N ILE A 3 21.59 4.67 -6.69
CA ILE A 3 22.31 5.89 -6.26
C ILE A 3 23.42 6.10 -7.30
N ASP A 4 23.44 7.26 -7.97
CA ASP A 4 24.51 7.55 -8.89
C ASP A 4 25.83 7.89 -8.16
N SER A 5 26.96 7.80 -8.87
CA SER A 5 28.28 8.01 -8.28
C SER A 5 28.52 9.44 -7.79
N THR A 6 27.73 10.42 -8.28
CA THR A 6 27.81 11.82 -7.85
C THR A 6 26.84 12.16 -6.72
N HIS A 7 25.98 11.21 -6.34
CA HIS A 7 24.86 11.40 -5.41
C HIS A 7 23.83 12.45 -5.85
N PHE A 8 23.85 12.87 -7.13
CA PHE A 8 22.89 13.82 -7.67
C PHE A 8 21.49 13.22 -7.80
N LEU A 9 21.40 11.92 -8.16
CA LEU A 9 20.14 11.19 -8.27
C LEU A 9 20.12 9.98 -7.34
N THR A 10 19.07 9.89 -6.53
CA THR A 10 18.81 8.72 -5.70
C THR A 10 17.37 8.25 -5.91
N ILE A 11 17.17 6.99 -6.34
CA ILE A 11 15.86 6.38 -6.48
C ILE A 11 15.75 5.27 -5.42
N ARG A 12 14.84 5.45 -4.45
CA ARG A 12 14.69 4.56 -3.29
C ARG A 12 13.32 3.94 -3.15
N SER A 13 12.32 4.40 -3.91
CA SER A 13 10.95 3.95 -3.74
C SER A 13 10.22 3.73 -5.06
N VAL A 14 9.19 2.89 -4.98
CA VAL A 14 8.20 2.66 -6.02
C VAL A 14 6.86 3.18 -5.52
N LYS A 15 6.15 3.98 -6.34
CA LYS A 15 4.84 4.52 -5.99
C LYS A 15 3.73 3.73 -6.68
N LEU A 16 2.70 3.36 -5.92
CA LEU A 16 1.44 2.79 -6.40
C LEU A 16 0.28 3.69 -6.00
N ASN A 17 -0.72 3.82 -6.85
CA ASN A 17 -2.00 4.47 -6.54
C ASN A 17 -3.09 3.40 -6.55
N CYS A 18 -3.47 2.89 -5.38
CA CYS A 18 -4.32 1.71 -5.29
C CYS A 18 -5.82 2.00 -5.33
N ASP A 19 -6.22 3.22 -5.02
CA ASP A 19 -7.60 3.71 -5.18
C ASP A 19 -7.61 5.22 -5.48
N GLY A 20 -8.79 5.84 -5.47
CA GLY A 20 -8.99 7.26 -5.70
C GLY A 20 -9.45 8.03 -4.46
N ALA A 21 -9.87 9.28 -4.68
CA ALA A 21 -10.31 10.18 -3.61
C ALA A 21 -11.73 9.87 -3.12
N LEU A 22 -11.99 10.15 -1.84
CA LEU A 22 -13.30 9.93 -1.22
C LEU A 22 -14.40 10.79 -1.88
N GLY A 23 -14.15 12.09 -2.06
CA GLY A 23 -15.14 13.03 -2.60
C GLY A 23 -15.58 12.73 -4.04
N SER A 24 -14.74 12.07 -4.84
CA SER A 24 -15.09 11.59 -6.18
C SER A 24 -15.67 10.17 -6.20
N ARG A 25 -15.87 9.56 -5.04
CA ARG A 25 -16.26 8.15 -4.84
C ARG A 25 -15.27 7.15 -5.45
N GLY A 26 -14.01 7.56 -5.63
CA GLY A 26 -12.93 6.70 -6.10
C GLY A 26 -12.25 5.88 -4.99
N ALA A 27 -12.38 6.28 -3.74
CA ALA A 27 -11.86 5.53 -2.60
C ALA A 27 -12.56 4.16 -2.50
N TRP A 28 -11.77 3.09 -2.36
CA TRP A 28 -12.31 1.73 -2.31
C TRP A 28 -12.67 1.34 -0.89
N LEU A 29 -13.97 1.22 -0.63
CA LEU A 29 -14.54 1.02 0.70
C LEU A 29 -15.03 -0.42 0.91
N LEU A 30 -15.08 -0.85 2.17
CA LEU A 30 -15.69 -2.13 2.59
C LEU A 30 -17.22 -2.07 2.41
N GLU A 31 -17.82 -0.95 2.77
CA GLU A 31 -19.26 -0.69 2.64
C GLU A 31 -19.53 0.29 1.49
N PRO A 32 -20.71 0.25 0.87
CA PRO A 32 -21.09 1.22 -0.15
C PRO A 32 -21.13 2.66 0.37
N TYR A 33 -20.96 3.61 -0.54
CA TYR A 33 -21.15 5.04 -0.22
C TYR A 33 -22.59 5.31 0.22
N THR A 34 -22.77 6.12 1.26
CA THR A 34 -24.11 6.45 1.79
C THR A 34 -25.00 7.17 0.78
N ASP A 35 -24.39 7.96 -0.09
CA ASP A 35 -25.06 8.68 -1.18
C ASP A 35 -25.09 7.90 -2.50
N ARG A 36 -24.50 6.69 -2.51
CA ARG A 36 -24.50 5.77 -3.65
C ARG A 36 -24.44 4.32 -3.18
N PRO A 37 -25.59 3.77 -2.73
CA PRO A 37 -25.66 2.44 -2.11
C PRO A 37 -25.32 1.25 -3.04
N ASP A 38 -25.18 1.48 -4.33
CA ASP A 38 -24.80 0.50 -5.35
C ASP A 38 -23.29 0.48 -5.64
N PHE A 39 -22.51 1.32 -4.96
CA PHE A 39 -21.10 1.50 -5.30
C PHE A 39 -20.21 1.72 -4.08
N SER A 40 -19.12 1.00 -3.98
CA SER A 40 -18.13 1.09 -2.89
C SER A 40 -16.74 1.55 -3.35
N GLY A 41 -16.65 2.23 -4.49
CA GLY A 41 -15.36 2.59 -5.06
C GLY A 41 -14.70 1.44 -5.83
N MET A 42 -13.43 1.61 -6.19
CA MET A 42 -12.72 0.61 -6.97
C MET A 42 -11.21 0.63 -6.71
N ALA A 43 -10.60 -0.54 -6.86
CA ALA A 43 -9.15 -0.65 -6.93
C ALA A 43 -8.64 -0.19 -8.30
N THR A 44 -7.53 0.56 -8.32
CA THR A 44 -6.86 0.99 -9.56
C THR A 44 -6.00 -0.13 -10.17
N TYR A 45 -5.45 -1.00 -9.32
CA TYR A 45 -4.68 -2.17 -9.72
C TYR A 45 -5.31 -3.44 -9.18
N SER A 46 -5.08 -4.56 -9.88
CA SER A 46 -5.36 -5.86 -9.28
C SER A 46 -4.46 -6.09 -8.06
N MET A 47 -4.96 -6.76 -7.06
CA MET A 47 -4.19 -7.06 -5.85
C MET A 47 -3.02 -8.02 -6.13
N ASP A 48 -3.08 -8.81 -7.20
CA ASP A 48 -1.95 -9.60 -7.68
C ASP A 48 -0.81 -8.71 -8.19
N THR A 49 -1.14 -7.61 -8.88
CA THR A 49 -0.14 -6.61 -9.29
C THR A 49 0.51 -5.94 -8.08
N VAL A 50 -0.29 -5.55 -7.08
CA VAL A 50 0.23 -4.96 -5.85
C VAL A 50 1.16 -5.93 -5.14
N LEU A 51 0.78 -7.20 -5.02
CA LEU A 51 1.63 -8.24 -4.41
C LEU A 51 2.93 -8.45 -5.18
N LYS A 52 2.83 -8.57 -6.51
CA LYS A 52 4.02 -8.73 -7.36
C LYS A 52 5.00 -7.58 -7.20
N VAL A 53 4.53 -6.33 -7.30
CA VAL A 53 5.38 -5.15 -7.14
C VAL A 53 5.98 -5.09 -5.73
N SER A 54 5.21 -5.45 -4.69
CA SER A 54 5.69 -5.48 -3.31
C SER A 54 6.82 -6.49 -3.12
N ARG A 55 6.71 -7.69 -3.68
CA ARG A 55 7.75 -8.73 -3.66
C ARG A 55 9.02 -8.26 -4.38
N ASP A 56 8.85 -7.77 -5.61
CA ASP A 56 9.98 -7.35 -6.45
C ASP A 56 10.73 -6.18 -5.80
N ALA A 57 10.01 -5.19 -5.30
CA ALA A 57 10.59 -4.04 -4.61
C ALA A 57 11.30 -4.44 -3.32
N LEU A 58 10.68 -5.30 -2.48
CA LEU A 58 11.29 -5.80 -1.26
C LEU A 58 12.59 -6.54 -1.54
N ASN A 59 12.58 -7.44 -2.53
CA ASN A 59 13.76 -8.21 -2.92
C ASN A 59 14.89 -7.32 -3.45
N ALA A 60 14.56 -6.26 -4.17
CA ALA A 60 15.51 -5.28 -4.69
C ALA A 60 15.91 -4.19 -3.67
N GLY A 61 15.35 -4.18 -2.48
CA GLY A 61 15.63 -3.20 -1.42
C GLY A 61 14.98 -1.83 -1.63
N PHE A 62 13.93 -1.75 -2.47
CA PHE A 62 13.14 -0.54 -2.63
C PHE A 62 12.02 -0.46 -1.59
N GLN A 63 11.71 0.75 -1.15
CA GLN A 63 10.50 1.06 -0.42
C GLN A 63 9.31 1.05 -1.39
N VAL A 64 8.16 0.51 -0.97
CA VAL A 64 6.89 0.73 -1.66
C VAL A 64 6.09 1.80 -0.93
N CYS A 65 5.58 2.77 -1.69
CA CYS A 65 4.72 3.84 -1.21
C CYS A 65 3.36 3.69 -1.91
N SER A 66 2.38 3.12 -1.24
CA SER A 66 1.04 2.92 -1.80
C SER A 66 0.08 4.02 -1.34
N HIS A 67 -0.58 4.69 -2.28
CA HIS A 67 -1.72 5.52 -1.97
C HIS A 67 -2.92 4.63 -1.66
N ALA A 68 -3.56 4.84 -0.51
CA ALA A 68 -4.84 4.27 -0.17
C ALA A 68 -5.66 5.21 0.72
N ILE A 69 -6.86 5.51 0.28
CA ILE A 69 -7.81 6.34 1.04
C ILE A 69 -8.89 5.48 1.68
N GLY A 70 -9.50 4.56 0.94
CA GLY A 70 -10.56 3.70 1.43
C GLY A 70 -10.08 2.62 2.40
N ASP A 71 -10.96 2.23 3.31
CA ASP A 71 -10.66 1.19 4.31
C ASP A 71 -10.43 -0.18 3.69
N ARG A 72 -11.13 -0.52 2.62
CA ARG A 72 -10.86 -1.74 1.85
C ARG A 72 -9.51 -1.68 1.15
N ALA A 73 -9.15 -0.54 0.53
CA ALA A 73 -7.86 -0.38 -0.11
C ALA A 73 -6.71 -0.55 0.89
N ASN A 74 -6.80 0.09 2.06
CA ASN A 74 -5.83 -0.03 3.13
C ASN A 74 -5.68 -1.49 3.59
N LYS A 75 -6.80 -2.17 3.88
CA LYS A 75 -6.81 -3.58 4.26
C LYS A 75 -6.13 -4.47 3.23
N GLU A 76 -6.52 -4.35 1.99
CA GLU A 76 -6.00 -5.19 0.90
C GLU A 76 -4.49 -4.97 0.65
N ILE A 77 -3.99 -3.74 0.80
CA ILE A 77 -2.56 -3.45 0.72
C ILE A 77 -1.80 -4.07 1.90
N LEU A 78 -2.30 -3.91 3.13
CA LEU A 78 -1.70 -4.54 4.30
C LEU A 78 -1.63 -6.07 4.15
N ASP A 79 -2.68 -6.70 3.61
CA ASP A 79 -2.68 -8.13 3.35
C ASP A 79 -1.57 -8.53 2.36
N ARG A 80 -1.34 -7.75 1.29
CA ARG A 80 -0.28 -8.01 0.29
C ARG A 80 1.11 -7.74 0.84
N TYR A 81 1.28 -6.69 1.63
CA TYR A 81 2.54 -6.42 2.31
C TYR A 81 2.89 -7.55 3.28
N GLU A 82 1.91 -8.01 4.07
CA GLU A 82 2.12 -9.11 5.01
C GLU A 82 2.58 -10.39 4.31
N ILE A 83 1.98 -10.74 3.17
CA ILE A 83 2.42 -11.89 2.36
C ILE A 83 3.86 -11.71 1.91
N ALA A 84 4.20 -10.56 1.32
CA ALA A 84 5.56 -10.29 0.84
C ALA A 84 6.60 -10.34 1.96
N PHE A 85 6.26 -9.83 3.16
CA PHE A 85 7.15 -9.85 4.32
C PHE A 85 7.36 -11.26 4.88
N LYS A 86 6.31 -12.09 4.92
CA LYS A 86 6.41 -13.49 5.33
C LYS A 86 7.25 -14.33 4.39
N GLU A 87 7.23 -14.03 3.11
CA GLU A 87 8.03 -14.73 2.10
C GLU A 87 9.52 -14.37 2.16
N ASN A 88 9.86 -13.15 2.61
CA ASN A 88 11.26 -12.72 2.78
C ASN A 88 11.45 -11.95 4.10
N PRO A 89 11.43 -12.65 5.24
CA PRO A 89 11.46 -12.01 6.56
C PRO A 89 12.78 -11.27 6.83
N THR A 90 13.88 -11.66 6.19
CA THR A 90 15.17 -10.97 6.34
C THR A 90 15.11 -9.57 5.74
N LYS A 91 14.60 -9.43 4.53
CA LYS A 91 14.43 -8.14 3.86
C LYS A 91 13.34 -7.28 4.50
N ALA A 92 12.32 -7.94 5.08
CA ALA A 92 11.23 -7.26 5.74
C ALA A 92 11.62 -6.50 7.02
N LYS A 93 12.79 -6.76 7.61
CA LYS A 93 13.25 -6.04 8.82
C LYS A 93 13.48 -4.55 8.60
N GLU A 94 13.81 -4.15 7.38
CA GLU A 94 14.16 -2.76 7.03
C GLU A 94 13.39 -2.26 5.80
N HIS A 95 12.19 -2.78 5.56
CA HIS A 95 11.44 -2.53 4.33
C HIS A 95 10.98 -1.08 4.16
N ARG A 96 10.63 -0.39 5.26
CA ARG A 96 10.09 0.98 5.29
C ARG A 96 8.90 1.20 4.34
N PHE A 97 8.14 0.16 4.03
CA PHE A 97 6.92 0.28 3.23
C PHE A 97 5.93 1.21 3.91
N ARG A 98 5.19 1.96 3.11
CA ARG A 98 4.27 2.96 3.64
C ARG A 98 2.98 3.04 2.84
N ILE A 99 1.92 3.47 3.52
CA ILE A 99 0.65 3.77 2.89
C ILE A 99 0.39 5.27 3.02
N GLU A 100 0.35 5.94 1.87
CA GLU A 100 0.07 7.38 1.80
C GLU A 100 -1.41 7.63 2.06
N HIS A 101 -1.71 8.64 2.83
CA HIS A 101 -3.03 9.04 3.33
C HIS A 101 -3.51 8.15 4.48
N ALA A 102 -3.70 6.83 4.27
CA ALA A 102 -4.30 5.94 5.28
C ALA A 102 -5.52 6.60 5.96
N GLN A 103 -6.41 7.19 5.13
CA GLN A 103 -7.39 8.18 5.59
C GLN A 103 -8.61 7.53 6.25
N HIS A 104 -9.12 6.45 5.68
CA HIS A 104 -10.16 5.63 6.27
C HIS A 104 -9.58 4.26 6.58
N LEU A 105 -9.59 3.89 7.86
CA LEU A 105 -9.06 2.63 8.34
C LEU A 105 -10.15 1.86 9.09
N HIS A 106 -10.27 0.57 8.76
CA HIS A 106 -11.03 -0.31 9.62
C HIS A 106 -10.32 -0.46 10.98
N PRO A 107 -11.03 -0.42 12.12
CA PRO A 107 -10.39 -0.46 13.45
C PRO A 107 -9.41 -1.62 13.64
N ASN A 108 -9.71 -2.79 13.08
CA ASN A 108 -8.85 -3.96 13.16
C ASN A 108 -7.53 -3.82 12.39
N ASP A 109 -7.43 -2.88 11.45
CA ASP A 109 -6.24 -2.69 10.64
C ASP A 109 -5.27 -1.66 11.24
N ILE A 110 -5.75 -0.80 12.15
CA ILE A 110 -4.91 0.26 12.76
C ILE A 110 -3.67 -0.33 13.43
N GLN A 111 -3.82 -1.39 14.21
CA GLN A 111 -2.70 -2.01 14.91
C GLN A 111 -1.73 -2.74 13.98
N ARG A 112 -2.19 -3.17 12.80
CA ARG A 112 -1.36 -3.88 11.83
C ARG A 112 -0.22 -3.02 11.29
N PHE A 113 -0.41 -1.70 11.17
CA PHE A 113 0.66 -0.78 10.78
C PHE A 113 1.87 -0.91 11.72
N ALA A 114 1.64 -0.82 13.01
CA ALA A 114 2.71 -0.96 14.00
C ALA A 114 3.30 -2.39 14.04
N GLN A 115 2.45 -3.41 13.99
CA GLN A 115 2.89 -4.82 14.03
C GLN A 115 3.75 -5.20 12.83
N MET A 116 3.46 -4.63 11.68
CA MET A 116 4.18 -4.89 10.43
C MET A 116 5.31 -3.89 10.16
N GLY A 117 5.41 -2.80 10.94
CA GLY A 117 6.36 -1.72 10.70
C GLY A 117 6.05 -0.88 9.45
N VAL A 118 4.78 -0.83 9.04
CA VAL A 118 4.30 0.00 7.92
C VAL A 118 4.11 1.44 8.39
N ILE A 119 4.58 2.40 7.59
CA ILE A 119 4.54 3.84 7.87
C ILE A 119 3.27 4.43 7.28
#